data_c0428f1a3435e121165cb16b2b296ed1
#
_entry.id   c0428f1a3435e121165cb16b2b296ed1
#
_cell.length_a   1.000
_cell.length_b   1.000
_cell.length_c   1.000
_cell.angle_alpha   90.00
_cell.angle_beta   90.00
_cell.angle_gamma   90.00
#
_symmetry.space_group_name_H-M   'P 1'
#
loop_
_entity.id
_entity.type
_entity.pdbx_description
1 polymer ?
#
loop_
_entity_poly.entity_id
_entity_poly.type
_entity_poly.pdbx_seq_one_letter_code
_entity_poly.pdbx_strand_id
1 'polypeptide(L)'
;MFNGIIKHTGKISKIYKNNNNCIIEILSKIKFLKNEIGSSISCSGACLTLEKYKGNLSKFYISKETLNRTNFKSSNKGDLINLEKSLKYGDRISGHFAQGHVDTTSIIKKIDFVGKSWFVDFKLPKKYMKYLIQKGSITIN
;
A
#
# COMPACT_ATOMS: atom_id res chain seq x y z
N MET A 1 -2.95 -1.32 11.70
CA MET A 1 -4.30 -1.50 11.12
C MET A 1 -4.69 -0.27 10.36
N PHE A 2 -5.41 -0.42 9.25
CA PHE A 2 -5.82 0.63 8.32
C PHE A 2 -7.31 0.51 8.01
N ASN A 3 -7.90 1.55 7.43
CA ASN A 3 -9.31 1.58 7.01
C ASN A 3 -9.52 1.09 5.56
N GLY A 4 -8.45 1.04 4.77
CA GLY A 4 -8.50 0.82 3.34
C GLY A 4 -9.05 2.02 2.56
N ILE A 5 -8.96 3.23 3.13
CA ILE A 5 -9.43 4.47 2.50
C ILE A 5 -8.23 5.38 2.23
N ILE A 6 -7.90 5.53 0.96
CA ILE A 6 -6.78 6.35 0.53
C ILE A 6 -7.16 7.83 0.54
N LYS A 7 -6.49 8.60 1.40
CA LYS A 7 -6.67 10.06 1.51
C LYS A 7 -5.50 10.84 0.91
N HIS A 8 -4.36 10.18 0.73
CA HIS A 8 -3.15 10.80 0.23
C HIS A 8 -2.47 9.93 -0.82
N THR A 9 -1.81 10.57 -1.75
CA THR A 9 -0.87 9.94 -2.66
C THR A 9 0.49 10.59 -2.52
N GLY A 10 1.52 9.84 -2.84
CA GLY A 10 2.89 10.32 -2.92
C GLY A 10 3.55 9.85 -4.21
N LYS A 11 4.75 10.37 -4.48
CA LYS A 11 5.56 9.99 -5.62
C LYS A 11 6.92 9.50 -5.14
N ILE A 12 7.37 8.36 -5.64
CA ILE A 12 8.72 7.86 -5.32
C ILE A 12 9.73 8.87 -5.86
N SER A 13 10.46 9.53 -4.95
CA SER A 13 11.51 10.49 -5.30
C SER A 13 12.85 9.82 -5.48
N LYS A 14 13.12 8.79 -4.64
CA LYS A 14 14.32 7.95 -4.72
C LYS A 14 13.98 6.51 -4.40
N ILE A 15 14.69 5.60 -5.03
CA ILE A 15 14.58 4.18 -4.80
C ILE A 15 15.97 3.53 -4.90
N TYR A 16 16.33 2.76 -3.88
CA TYR A 16 17.57 2.00 -3.81
C TYR A 16 17.23 0.55 -3.61
N LYS A 17 17.54 -0.29 -4.59
CA LYS A 17 17.26 -1.72 -4.58
C LYS A 17 18.54 -2.53 -4.52
N ASN A 18 18.53 -3.60 -3.74
CA ASN A 18 19.48 -4.69 -3.85
C ASN A 18 18.73 -6.03 -3.84
N ASN A 19 19.45 -7.13 -3.86
CA ASN A 19 18.85 -8.48 -3.93
C ASN A 19 18.00 -8.85 -2.71
N ASN A 20 18.16 -8.14 -1.57
CA ASN A 20 17.56 -8.53 -0.29
C ASN A 20 16.61 -7.48 0.29
N ASN A 21 16.66 -6.25 -0.17
CA ASN A 21 15.82 -5.17 0.34
C ASN A 21 15.69 -4.02 -0.64
N CYS A 22 14.80 -3.09 -0.30
CA CYS A 22 14.66 -1.85 -1.01
C CYS A 22 14.42 -0.72 -0.01
N ILE A 23 15.00 0.43 -0.28
CA ILE A 23 14.72 1.67 0.44
C ILE A 23 14.01 2.61 -0.53
N ILE A 24 12.89 3.16 -0.12
CA ILE A 24 12.16 4.17 -0.91
C ILE A 24 12.03 5.47 -0.13
N GLU A 25 12.15 6.58 -0.84
CA GLU A 25 11.80 7.90 -0.35
C GLU A 25 10.60 8.41 -1.13
N ILE A 26 9.53 8.77 -0.43
CA ILE A 26 8.26 9.20 -1.02
C ILE A 26 8.05 10.68 -0.72
N LEU A 27 7.87 11.47 -1.76
CA LEU A 27 7.46 12.86 -1.68
C LEU A 27 5.93 12.92 -1.68
N SER A 28 5.32 13.51 -0.65
CA SER A 28 3.87 13.60 -0.51
C SER A 28 3.44 14.82 0.29
N LYS A 29 2.14 15.14 0.25
CA LYS A 29 1.53 16.19 1.10
C LYS A 29 1.14 15.69 2.48
N ILE A 30 1.24 14.37 2.75
CA ILE A 30 0.95 13.80 4.07
C ILE A 30 1.93 14.38 5.10
N LYS A 31 1.42 14.78 6.25
CA LYS A 31 2.26 15.34 7.33
C LYS A 31 2.37 14.31 8.45
N PHE A 32 3.58 14.16 8.96
CA PHE A 32 3.87 13.31 10.11
C PHE A 32 4.41 14.16 11.25
N LEU A 33 4.02 13.80 12.48
CA LEU A 33 4.62 14.35 13.69
C LEU A 33 5.90 13.57 14.01
N LYS A 34 6.79 14.17 14.81
CA LYS A 34 8.05 13.55 15.20
C LYS A 34 7.84 12.21 15.93
N ASN A 35 6.79 12.12 16.74
CA ASN A 35 6.41 10.90 17.47
C ASN A 35 5.71 9.84 16.60
N GLU A 36 5.44 10.11 15.33
CA GLU A 36 4.92 9.13 14.38
C GLU A 36 6.06 8.36 13.66
N ILE A 37 7.32 8.74 13.85
CA ILE A 37 8.46 7.93 13.38
C ILE A 37 8.41 6.58 14.10
N GLY A 38 8.53 5.49 13.36
CA GLY A 38 8.30 4.13 13.83
C GLY A 38 6.87 3.61 13.64
N SER A 39 5.91 4.49 13.29
CA SER A 39 4.54 4.04 13.03
C SER A 39 4.39 3.33 11.69
N SER A 40 3.32 2.52 11.57
CA SER A 40 2.95 1.85 10.34
C SER A 40 2.22 2.77 9.40
N ILE A 41 2.62 2.78 8.13
CA ILE A 41 1.98 3.48 7.03
C ILE A 41 1.66 2.47 5.94
N SER A 42 0.42 2.45 5.45
CA SER A 42 0.08 1.71 4.24
C SER A 42 0.64 2.44 3.03
N CYS A 43 1.52 1.79 2.30
CA CYS A 43 2.10 2.28 1.06
C CYS A 43 1.67 1.35 -0.07
N SER A 44 0.73 1.79 -0.93
CA SER A 44 0.09 0.93 -1.95
C SER A 44 -0.30 -0.43 -1.38
N GLY A 45 -1.04 -0.42 -0.26
CA GLY A 45 -1.54 -1.61 0.42
C GLY A 45 -0.54 -2.34 1.32
N ALA A 46 0.76 -2.08 1.19
CA ALA A 46 1.77 -2.70 2.05
C ALA A 46 2.02 -1.90 3.33
N CYS A 47 1.97 -2.56 4.48
CA CYS A 47 2.31 -1.99 5.78
C CYS A 47 3.83 -1.80 5.89
N LEU A 48 4.29 -0.55 5.86
CA LEU A 48 5.70 -0.20 6.00
C LEU A 48 5.91 0.70 7.22
N THR A 49 7.07 0.58 7.85
CA THR A 49 7.44 1.42 8.98
C THR A 49 8.04 2.74 8.49
N LEU A 50 7.52 3.86 8.99
CA LEU A 50 8.08 5.19 8.74
C LEU A 50 9.43 5.32 9.47
N GLU A 51 10.54 5.22 8.74
CA GLU A 51 11.89 5.32 9.34
C GLU A 51 12.32 6.76 9.59
N LYS A 52 12.04 7.64 8.62
CA LYS A 52 12.43 9.06 8.68
C LYS A 52 11.40 9.92 7.99
N TYR A 53 11.27 11.15 8.48
CA TYR A 53 10.45 12.17 7.85
C TYR A 53 11.11 13.54 7.96
N LYS A 54 11.21 14.26 6.83
CA LYS A 54 11.71 15.63 6.79
C LYS A 54 10.96 16.42 5.72
N GLY A 55 10.27 17.48 6.15
CA GLY A 55 9.47 18.32 5.23
C GLY A 55 8.30 17.52 4.62
N ASN A 56 8.39 17.18 3.35
CA ASN A 56 7.40 16.39 2.61
C ASN A 56 7.93 15.01 2.19
N LEU A 57 9.14 14.65 2.66
CA LEU A 57 9.84 13.43 2.28
C LEU A 57 9.78 12.42 3.41
N SER A 58 9.25 11.25 3.14
CA SER A 58 9.18 10.10 4.05
C SER A 58 10.01 8.95 3.51
N LYS A 59 10.73 8.26 4.39
CA LYS A 59 11.61 7.14 4.05
C LYS A 59 11.09 5.85 4.66
N PHE A 60 11.12 4.78 3.86
CA PHE A 60 10.67 3.45 4.23
C PHE A 60 11.69 2.38 3.80
N TYR A 61 11.83 1.36 4.63
CA TYR A 61 12.54 0.13 4.31
C TYR A 61 11.57 -0.97 3.90
N ILE A 62 11.90 -1.71 2.85
CA ILE A 62 11.11 -2.81 2.33
C ILE A 62 11.96 -4.08 2.36
N SER A 63 11.53 -5.07 3.15
CA SER A 63 12.21 -6.34 3.31
C SER A 63 12.11 -7.20 2.03
N LYS A 64 12.96 -8.20 1.92
CA LYS A 64 12.91 -9.20 0.83
C LYS A 64 11.54 -9.90 0.76
N GLU A 65 10.97 -10.23 1.91
CA GLU A 65 9.63 -10.87 1.97
C GLU A 65 8.56 -9.94 1.38
N THR A 66 8.55 -8.67 1.78
CA THR A 66 7.62 -7.68 1.24
C THR A 66 7.84 -7.45 -0.26
N LEU A 67 9.10 -7.40 -0.73
CA LEU A 67 9.41 -7.29 -2.16
C LEU A 67 8.87 -8.49 -2.97
N ASN A 68 8.93 -9.68 -2.40
CA ASN A 68 8.45 -10.89 -3.07
C ASN A 68 6.92 -10.98 -3.14
N ARG A 69 6.21 -10.30 -2.24
CA ARG A 69 4.74 -10.30 -2.18
C ARG A 69 4.08 -9.11 -2.81
N THR A 70 4.84 -8.07 -3.16
CA THR A 70 4.31 -6.80 -3.65
C THR A 70 4.88 -6.45 -5.02
N ASN A 71 4.32 -5.43 -5.63
CA ASN A 71 4.83 -4.87 -6.88
C ASN A 71 6.03 -3.90 -6.70
N PHE A 72 6.50 -3.65 -5.47
CA PHE A 72 7.65 -2.78 -5.22
C PHE A 72 8.93 -3.23 -5.91
N LYS A 73 9.04 -4.52 -6.21
CA LYS A 73 10.17 -5.04 -6.98
C LYS A 73 10.30 -4.39 -8.36
N SER A 74 9.18 -4.07 -9.00
CA SER A 74 9.12 -3.40 -10.31
C SER A 74 8.97 -1.87 -10.21
N SER A 75 8.77 -1.31 -9.03
CA SER A 75 8.58 0.13 -8.85
C SER A 75 9.82 0.94 -9.24
N ASN A 76 9.60 2.15 -9.72
CA ASN A 76 10.63 3.06 -10.20
C ASN A 76 10.46 4.46 -9.59
N LYS A 77 11.52 5.27 -9.69
CA LYS A 77 11.43 6.70 -9.41
C LYS A 77 10.34 7.33 -10.29
N GLY A 78 9.45 8.07 -9.66
CA GLY A 78 8.33 8.72 -10.33
C GLY A 78 7.00 8.02 -10.16
N ASP A 79 6.96 6.75 -9.75
CA ASP A 79 5.72 6.01 -9.54
C ASP A 79 4.89 6.63 -8.42
N LEU A 80 3.57 6.60 -8.61
CA LEU A 80 2.61 7.05 -7.61
C LEU A 80 2.38 5.94 -6.58
N ILE A 81 2.30 6.33 -5.31
CA ILE A 81 2.06 5.45 -4.17
C ILE A 81 0.84 5.96 -3.40
N ASN A 82 -0.13 5.10 -3.20
CA ASN A 82 -1.23 5.34 -2.29
C ASN A 82 -0.72 5.33 -0.85
N LEU A 83 -1.17 6.28 -0.03
CA LEU A 83 -0.71 6.43 1.34
C LEU A 83 -1.89 6.53 2.31
N GLU A 84 -1.83 5.71 3.36
CA GLU A 84 -2.77 5.77 4.47
C GLU A 84 -2.02 5.64 5.79
N LYS A 85 -2.30 6.51 6.76
CA LYS A 85 -1.81 6.39 8.14
C LYS A 85 -2.53 5.26 8.86
N SER A 86 -1.86 4.61 9.79
CA SER A 86 -2.53 3.68 10.70
C SER A 86 -3.62 4.38 11.51
N LEU A 87 -4.68 3.62 11.80
CA LEU A 87 -5.76 4.06 12.69
C LEU A 87 -5.21 4.34 14.09
N LYS A 88 -5.75 5.36 14.72
CA LYS A 88 -5.57 5.65 16.14
C LYS A 88 -6.73 5.08 16.94
N TYR A 89 -6.51 4.88 18.24
CA TYR A 89 -7.61 4.53 19.14
C TYR A 89 -8.67 5.66 19.12
N GLY A 90 -9.94 5.27 18.96
CA GLY A 90 -11.06 6.23 18.86
C GLY A 90 -11.36 6.74 17.45
N ASP A 91 -10.55 6.40 16.44
CA ASP A 91 -10.86 6.78 15.06
C ASP A 91 -12.11 6.04 14.55
N ARG A 92 -12.88 6.73 13.69
CA ARG A 92 -14.02 6.11 12.99
C ARG A 92 -13.54 5.10 11.95
N ILE A 93 -14.10 3.91 11.99
CA ILE A 93 -13.89 2.89 10.96
C ILE A 93 -14.94 3.10 9.87
N SER A 94 -14.53 3.74 8.77
CA SER A 94 -15.43 4.06 7.66
C SER A 94 -15.32 3.08 6.49
N GLY A 95 -14.31 2.22 6.51
CA GLY A 95 -14.07 1.15 5.56
C GLY A 95 -14.04 -0.21 6.26
N HIS A 96 -13.04 -1.02 5.94
CA HIS A 96 -12.85 -2.35 6.51
C HIS A 96 -11.46 -2.46 7.14
N PHE A 97 -11.31 -3.30 8.15
CA PHE A 97 -10.00 -3.52 8.75
C PHE A 97 -9.02 -4.14 7.76
N ALA A 98 -7.99 -3.40 7.42
CA ALA A 98 -6.88 -3.86 6.60
C ALA A 98 -5.58 -3.88 7.42
N GLN A 99 -4.83 -4.97 7.33
CA GLN A 99 -3.55 -5.09 8.03
C GLN A 99 -2.38 -4.55 7.23
N GLY A 100 -2.49 -4.54 5.90
CA GLY A 100 -1.39 -4.18 5.00
C GLY A 100 -0.34 -5.30 4.88
N HIS A 101 -0.66 -6.52 5.29
CA HIS A 101 0.16 -7.70 5.11
C HIS A 101 -0.22 -8.38 3.79
N VAL A 102 0.48 -7.99 2.73
CA VAL A 102 0.15 -8.42 1.36
C VAL A 102 0.37 -9.90 1.17
N ASP A 103 -0.66 -10.61 0.73
CA ASP A 103 -0.60 -12.05 0.46
C ASP A 103 0.05 -12.34 -0.89
N THR A 104 -0.32 -11.58 -1.93
CA THR A 104 0.14 -11.80 -3.30
C THR A 104 -0.12 -10.59 -4.18
N THR A 105 0.42 -10.62 -5.38
CA THR A 105 0.06 -9.72 -6.48
C THR A 105 -0.92 -10.39 -7.43
N SER A 106 -1.69 -9.59 -8.15
CA SER A 106 -2.61 -10.04 -9.19
C SER A 106 -2.45 -9.20 -10.46
N ILE A 107 -2.93 -9.73 -11.57
CA ILE A 107 -2.94 -9.03 -12.86
C ILE A 107 -4.36 -8.58 -13.15
N ILE A 108 -4.53 -7.32 -13.49
CA ILE A 108 -5.79 -6.81 -14.02
C ILE A 108 -5.98 -7.38 -15.42
N LYS A 109 -7.05 -8.14 -15.62
CA LYS A 109 -7.42 -8.72 -16.92
C LYS A 109 -8.24 -7.77 -17.76
N LYS A 110 -9.17 -7.08 -17.12
CA LYS A 110 -10.15 -6.23 -17.78
C LYS A 110 -10.62 -5.14 -16.86
N ILE A 111 -10.90 -3.99 -17.43
CA ILE A 111 -11.54 -2.87 -16.74
C ILE A 111 -12.67 -2.40 -17.64
N ASP A 112 -13.90 -2.49 -17.15
CA ASP A 112 -15.08 -1.97 -17.82
C ASP A 112 -15.67 -0.81 -17.02
N PHE A 113 -16.16 0.18 -17.74
CA PHE A 113 -16.92 1.27 -17.16
C PHE A 113 -18.42 0.99 -17.32
N VAL A 114 -19.11 0.83 -16.19
CA VAL A 114 -20.54 0.50 -16.16
C VAL A 114 -21.30 1.60 -15.42
N GLY A 115 -21.99 2.46 -16.16
CA GLY A 115 -22.66 3.63 -15.60
C GLY A 115 -21.65 4.58 -14.92
N LYS A 116 -21.66 4.69 -13.58
CA LYS A 116 -20.72 5.49 -12.78
C LYS A 116 -19.74 4.60 -12.01
N SER A 117 -19.67 3.32 -12.30
CA SER A 117 -18.87 2.34 -11.57
C SER A 117 -17.83 1.67 -12.48
N TRP A 118 -16.77 1.18 -11.87
CA TRP A 118 -15.75 0.40 -12.53
C TRP A 118 -15.95 -1.07 -12.20
N PHE A 119 -15.95 -1.91 -13.21
CA PHE A 119 -15.87 -3.36 -13.08
C PHE A 119 -14.45 -3.78 -13.43
N VAL A 120 -13.75 -4.40 -12.47
CA VAL A 120 -12.34 -4.76 -12.62
C VAL A 120 -12.15 -6.25 -12.40
N ASP A 121 -11.69 -6.94 -13.43
CA ASP A 121 -11.34 -8.35 -13.36
C ASP A 121 -9.88 -8.57 -13.03
N PHE A 122 -9.62 -9.42 -12.04
CA PHE A 122 -8.28 -9.81 -11.62
C PHE A 122 -8.00 -11.30 -11.88
N LYS A 123 -6.79 -11.59 -12.36
CA LYS A 123 -6.28 -12.97 -12.42
C LYS A 123 -5.53 -13.28 -11.13
N LEU A 124 -6.21 -13.92 -10.17
CA LEU A 124 -5.61 -14.35 -8.92
C LEU A 124 -5.02 -15.77 -9.04
N PRO A 125 -3.85 -16.08 -8.41
CA PRO A 125 -3.36 -17.44 -8.35
C PRO A 125 -4.33 -18.37 -7.62
N LYS A 126 -4.58 -19.57 -8.19
CA LYS A 126 -5.60 -20.53 -7.71
C LYS A 126 -5.54 -20.82 -6.19
N LYS A 127 -4.32 -20.89 -5.61
CA LYS A 127 -4.12 -21.18 -4.19
C LYS A 127 -4.77 -20.16 -3.25
N TYR A 128 -5.03 -18.93 -3.72
CA TYR A 128 -5.67 -17.87 -2.91
C TYR A 128 -7.19 -17.82 -3.08
N MET A 129 -7.76 -18.51 -4.07
CA MET A 129 -9.22 -18.51 -4.33
C MET A 129 -10.03 -18.99 -3.12
N LYS A 130 -9.49 -19.91 -2.32
CA LYS A 130 -10.15 -20.43 -1.10
C LYS A 130 -10.33 -19.40 0.01
N TYR A 131 -9.67 -18.25 -0.08
CA TYR A 131 -9.80 -17.15 0.90
C TYR A 131 -10.78 -16.08 0.43
N LEU A 132 -11.32 -16.20 -0.78
CA LEU A 132 -12.28 -15.24 -1.31
C LEU A 132 -13.70 -15.71 -0.99
N ILE A 133 -14.48 -14.80 -0.45
CA ILE A 133 -15.89 -15.03 -0.14
C ILE A 133 -16.70 -14.07 -0.99
N GLN A 134 -17.79 -14.56 -1.59
CA GLN A 134 -18.71 -13.71 -2.36
C GLN A 134 -19.20 -12.55 -1.47
N LYS A 135 -19.14 -11.33 -1.99
CA LYS A 135 -19.44 -10.08 -1.24
C LYS A 135 -18.53 -9.82 -0.03
N GLY A 136 -17.46 -10.59 0.12
CA GLY A 136 -16.44 -10.35 1.13
C GLY A 136 -15.58 -9.12 0.78
N SER A 137 -14.99 -8.53 1.80
CA SER A 137 -14.05 -7.42 1.62
C SER A 137 -12.69 -7.93 1.17
N ILE A 138 -12.12 -7.26 0.18
CA ILE A 138 -10.74 -7.47 -0.27
C ILE A 138 -10.05 -6.13 -0.43
N THR A 139 -8.82 -6.06 0.05
CA THR A 139 -7.99 -4.86 -0.08
C THR A 139 -7.09 -4.98 -1.30
N ILE A 140 -7.11 -3.97 -2.16
CA ILE A 140 -6.30 -3.91 -3.37
C ILE A 140 -5.55 -2.57 -3.36
N ASN A 141 -4.21 -2.64 -3.40
CA ASN A 141 -3.28 -1.49 -3.51
C ASN A 141 -3.45 -0.44 -2.42
#